data_ef12905770816292bc1db1f877a4e0e0
#
_entry.id   ef12905770816292bc1db1f877a4e0e0
#
_cell.length_a   1.000
_cell.length_b   1.000
_cell.length_c   1.000
_cell.angle_alpha   90.00
_cell.angle_beta   90.00
_cell.angle_gamma   90.00
#
_symmetry.space_group_name_H-M   'P 1'
#
loop_
_entity.id
_entity.type
_entity.pdbx_description
1 polymer ?
#
loop_
_entity_poly.entity_id
_entity_poly.type
_entity_poly.pdbx_seq_one_letter_code
_entity_poly.pdbx_strand_id
1 'polypeptide(L)'
;MIGYISDNLLIPILDFFYGLVPSYGLAIVALTLVIRVALYPLSAGSIRSARRMRIAQPVMQKRQADIKARYASNPQKQQEELGKVMKEFGSPLAGCLPLLVQMPILFALFATLRGSPFADVPYTLNMKVLPADQIAAVEPKPFNSASHSIFIGETDHVPVIASLPRGTKMGVGDSASVNLHTKDGRAFSDVLTELENPGKFSPAWSVTKGDDIVRVTEDGTITAIAAGDATVEAKIPGLAARSGFLFIKALGQVGFYADGAVNWDIAILVGGFGLTLFLLSLIHI
;
A
#
# COMPACT_ATOMS: atom_id res chain seq x y z
N MET A 1 3.53 10.69 4.79
CA MET A 1 4.39 9.95 5.73
C MET A 1 4.65 8.51 5.26
N ILE A 2 3.63 7.70 4.90
CA ILE A 2 3.81 6.31 4.42
C ILE A 2 4.66 6.27 3.14
N GLY A 3 4.34 7.07 2.12
CA GLY A 3 5.15 7.16 0.90
C GLY A 3 6.58 7.63 1.15
N TYR A 4 6.79 8.56 2.08
CA TYR A 4 8.14 9.01 2.44
C TYR A 4 8.99 7.87 3.01
N ILE A 5 8.42 7.00 3.87
CA ILE A 5 9.11 5.82 4.41
C ILE A 5 9.39 4.81 3.28
N SER A 6 8.43 4.61 2.37
CA SER A 6 8.61 3.76 1.19
C SER A 6 9.79 4.24 0.34
N ASP A 7 9.75 5.49 -0.10
CA ASP A 7 10.66 6.01 -1.12
C ASP A 7 12.08 6.29 -0.58
N ASN A 8 12.19 6.72 0.69
CA ASN A 8 13.48 7.14 1.26
C ASN A 8 14.13 6.09 2.17
N LEU A 9 13.40 5.04 2.56
CA LEU A 9 13.94 4.00 3.43
C LEU A 9 13.83 2.60 2.83
N LEU A 10 12.61 2.18 2.44
CA LEU A 10 12.40 0.80 2.02
C LEU A 10 12.96 0.52 0.62
N ILE A 11 12.73 1.40 -0.35
CA ILE A 11 13.24 1.25 -1.71
C ILE A 11 14.77 1.24 -1.74
N PRO A 12 15.52 2.19 -1.14
CA PRO A 12 16.98 2.13 -1.15
C PRO A 12 17.57 0.88 -0.50
N ILE A 13 16.97 0.37 0.57
CA ILE A 13 17.41 -0.89 1.19
C ILE A 13 17.15 -2.07 0.24
N LEU A 14 16.01 -2.06 -0.43
CA LEU A 14 15.63 -3.11 -1.37
C LEU A 14 16.56 -3.12 -2.59
N ASP A 15 16.88 -1.94 -3.15
CA ASP A 15 17.80 -1.79 -4.27
C ASP A 15 19.21 -2.25 -3.89
N PHE A 16 19.66 -1.94 -2.67
CA PHE A 16 20.94 -2.42 -2.15
C PHE A 16 21.01 -3.95 -2.13
N PHE A 17 19.97 -4.63 -1.62
CA PHE A 17 19.95 -6.10 -1.58
C PHE A 17 19.74 -6.72 -2.95
N TYR A 18 18.99 -6.08 -3.83
CA TYR A 18 18.84 -6.52 -5.21
C TYR A 18 20.17 -6.45 -5.97
N GLY A 19 20.95 -5.40 -5.76
CA GLY A 19 22.29 -5.27 -6.34
C GLY A 19 23.30 -6.31 -5.87
N LEU A 20 23.09 -6.89 -4.65
CA LEU A 20 23.89 -8.01 -4.15
C LEU A 20 23.46 -9.36 -4.73
N VAL A 21 22.15 -9.57 -4.83
CA VAL A 21 21.55 -10.81 -5.35
C VAL A 21 20.38 -10.42 -6.24
N PRO A 22 20.45 -10.61 -7.57
CA PRO A 22 19.43 -10.14 -8.50
C PRO A 22 18.15 -10.98 -8.42
N SER A 23 17.48 -10.91 -7.26
CA SER A 23 16.22 -11.57 -6.95
C SER A 23 15.37 -10.70 -6.03
N TYR A 24 14.27 -10.17 -6.55
CA TYR A 24 13.33 -9.37 -5.76
C TYR A 24 12.77 -10.13 -4.55
N GLY A 25 12.52 -11.44 -4.68
CA GLY A 25 12.07 -12.25 -3.56
C GLY A 25 13.08 -12.31 -2.42
N LEU A 26 14.37 -12.51 -2.73
CA LEU A 26 15.44 -12.49 -1.72
C LEU A 26 15.65 -11.08 -1.15
N ALA A 27 15.54 -10.04 -1.97
CA ALA A 27 15.62 -8.65 -1.49
C ALA A 27 14.51 -8.33 -0.48
N ILE A 28 13.26 -8.81 -0.70
CA ILE A 28 12.15 -8.66 0.25
C ILE A 28 12.43 -9.43 1.55
N VAL A 29 12.98 -10.64 1.48
CA VAL A 29 13.36 -11.42 2.67
C VAL A 29 14.43 -10.68 3.46
N ALA A 30 15.47 -10.19 2.80
CA ALA A 30 16.56 -9.42 3.43
C ALA A 30 16.04 -8.13 4.07
N LEU A 31 15.20 -7.36 3.36
CA LEU A 31 14.52 -6.18 3.89
C LEU A 31 13.73 -6.51 5.17
N THR A 32 12.98 -7.61 5.14
CA THR A 32 12.19 -8.06 6.31
C THR A 32 13.09 -8.39 7.49
N LEU A 33 14.24 -9.04 7.25
CA LEU A 33 15.22 -9.34 8.29
C LEU A 33 15.82 -8.08 8.89
N VAL A 34 16.20 -7.11 8.07
CA VAL A 34 16.73 -5.81 8.54
C VAL A 34 15.72 -5.12 9.45
N ILE A 35 14.46 -5.02 9.02
CA ILE A 35 13.39 -4.42 9.82
C ILE A 35 13.22 -5.17 11.15
N ARG A 36 13.21 -6.50 11.14
CA ARG A 36 13.09 -7.32 12.36
C ARG A 36 14.25 -7.13 13.33
N VAL A 37 15.49 -7.08 12.82
CA VAL A 37 16.69 -6.83 13.63
C VAL A 37 16.65 -5.43 14.23
N ALA A 38 16.30 -4.42 13.44
CA ALA A 38 16.15 -3.04 13.93
C ALA A 38 15.08 -2.89 15.02
N LEU A 39 13.96 -3.63 14.90
CA LEU A 39 12.87 -3.61 15.89
C LEU A 39 13.05 -4.61 17.03
N TYR A 40 14.10 -5.43 17.00
CA TYR A 40 14.33 -6.45 18.03
C TYR A 40 14.38 -5.89 19.47
N PRO A 41 15.13 -4.79 19.78
CA PRO A 41 15.20 -4.28 21.14
C PRO A 41 13.85 -3.83 21.67
N LEU A 42 13.01 -3.24 20.81
CA LEU A 42 11.65 -2.84 21.16
C LEU A 42 10.76 -4.05 21.45
N SER A 43 10.84 -5.07 20.59
CA SER A 43 10.08 -6.31 20.74
C SER A 43 10.50 -7.08 21.99
N ALA A 44 11.80 -7.16 22.28
CA ALA A 44 12.32 -7.82 23.48
C ALA A 44 11.84 -7.15 24.78
N GLY A 45 11.77 -5.82 24.80
CA GLY A 45 11.21 -5.05 25.92
C GLY A 45 9.74 -5.37 26.17
N SER A 46 8.95 -5.41 25.11
CA SER A 46 7.52 -5.75 25.17
C SER A 46 7.28 -7.19 25.65
N ILE A 47 8.05 -8.17 25.15
CA ILE A 47 7.94 -9.58 25.59
C ILE A 47 8.23 -9.70 27.09
N ARG A 48 9.27 -9.00 27.58
CA ARG A 48 9.58 -8.96 29.03
C ARG A 48 8.43 -8.38 29.85
N SER A 49 7.85 -7.28 29.38
CA SER A 49 6.68 -6.65 30.01
C SER A 49 5.47 -7.58 30.02
N ALA A 50 5.19 -8.24 28.91
CA ALA A 50 4.09 -9.20 28.79
C ALA A 50 4.25 -10.40 29.75
N ARG A 51 5.48 -10.94 29.88
CA ARG A 51 5.77 -12.02 30.85
C ARG A 51 5.53 -11.57 32.30
N ARG A 52 5.99 -10.37 32.70
CA ARG A 52 5.72 -9.79 34.01
C ARG A 52 4.24 -9.66 34.28
N MET A 53 3.49 -9.17 33.29
CA MET A 53 2.03 -9.00 33.38
C MET A 53 1.32 -10.35 33.57
N ARG A 54 1.71 -11.41 32.85
CA ARG A 54 1.15 -12.76 33.02
C ARG A 54 1.33 -13.30 34.45
N ILE A 55 2.50 -13.10 35.05
CA ILE A 55 2.77 -13.52 36.43
C ILE A 55 1.94 -12.72 37.44
N ALA A 56 1.76 -11.42 37.18
CA ALA A 56 0.98 -10.52 38.06
C ALA A 56 -0.54 -10.67 37.84
N GLN A 57 -0.99 -11.24 36.76
CA GLN A 57 -2.40 -11.31 36.35
C GLN A 57 -3.33 -11.88 37.44
N PRO A 58 -3.06 -13.03 38.09
CA PRO A 58 -3.95 -13.56 39.12
C PRO A 58 -4.09 -12.63 40.33
N VAL A 59 -3.00 -11.99 40.75
CA VAL A 59 -3.02 -11.01 41.85
C VAL A 59 -3.81 -9.76 41.46
N MET A 60 -3.60 -9.27 40.24
CA MET A 60 -4.31 -8.12 39.70
C MET A 60 -5.80 -8.37 39.55
N GLN A 61 -6.22 -9.55 39.06
CA GLN A 61 -7.63 -9.92 38.92
C GLN A 61 -8.31 -9.98 40.33
N LYS A 62 -7.64 -10.56 41.31
CA LYS A 62 -8.14 -10.63 42.69
C LYS A 62 -8.34 -9.22 43.27
N ARG A 63 -7.35 -8.34 43.18
CA ARG A 63 -7.46 -6.94 43.60
C ARG A 63 -8.57 -6.17 42.89
N GLN A 64 -8.71 -6.38 41.58
CA GLN A 64 -9.79 -5.76 40.77
C GLN A 64 -11.18 -6.22 41.25
N ALA A 65 -11.35 -7.51 41.55
CA ALA A 65 -12.59 -8.07 42.05
C ALA A 65 -12.93 -7.47 43.43
N ASP A 66 -11.95 -7.38 44.34
CA ASP A 66 -12.10 -6.78 45.69
C ASP A 66 -12.48 -5.29 45.62
N ILE A 67 -11.85 -4.54 44.68
CA ILE A 67 -12.18 -3.11 44.47
C ILE A 67 -13.60 -2.97 43.91
N LYS A 68 -14.00 -3.79 42.94
CA LYS A 68 -15.35 -3.78 42.39
C LYS A 68 -16.40 -4.10 43.45
N ALA A 69 -16.16 -5.05 44.33
CA ALA A 69 -17.05 -5.41 45.40
C ALA A 69 -17.13 -4.31 46.47
N ARG A 70 -15.98 -3.74 46.84
CA ARG A 70 -15.88 -2.71 47.91
C ARG A 70 -16.50 -1.37 47.52
N TYR A 71 -16.37 -0.97 46.29
CA TYR A 71 -16.83 0.32 45.75
C TYR A 71 -17.99 0.19 44.75
N ALA A 72 -18.84 -0.82 44.92
CA ALA A 72 -19.97 -1.08 44.00
C ALA A 72 -20.95 0.11 43.91
N SER A 73 -21.11 0.88 45.01
CA SER A 73 -21.99 2.06 45.09
C SER A 73 -21.30 3.38 44.70
N ASN A 74 -19.99 3.39 44.43
CA ASN A 74 -19.25 4.62 44.13
C ASN A 74 -18.31 4.42 42.90
N PRO A 75 -18.84 4.66 41.68
CA PRO A 75 -18.08 4.41 40.43
C PRO A 75 -16.83 5.27 40.29
N GLN A 76 -16.82 6.49 40.86
CA GLN A 76 -15.65 7.37 40.77
C GLN A 76 -14.46 6.82 41.59
N LYS A 77 -14.70 6.41 42.85
CA LYS A 77 -13.67 5.77 43.68
C LYS A 77 -13.22 4.44 43.13
N GLN A 78 -14.14 3.67 42.52
CA GLN A 78 -13.81 2.41 41.86
C GLN A 78 -12.82 2.64 40.73
N GLN A 79 -13.05 3.64 39.87
CA GLN A 79 -12.18 3.98 38.74
C GLN A 79 -10.80 4.49 39.19
N GLU A 80 -10.78 5.31 40.29
CA GLU A 80 -9.54 5.79 40.88
C GLU A 80 -8.66 4.65 41.41
N GLU A 81 -9.23 3.74 42.20
CA GLU A 81 -8.52 2.60 42.79
C GLU A 81 -8.09 1.58 41.70
N LEU A 82 -8.92 1.32 40.69
CA LEU A 82 -8.53 0.51 39.54
C LEU A 82 -7.36 1.15 38.78
N GLY A 83 -7.35 2.48 38.64
CA GLY A 83 -6.25 3.22 38.03
C GLY A 83 -4.93 3.10 38.85
N LYS A 84 -4.98 3.05 40.17
CA LYS A 84 -3.81 2.81 41.05
C LYS A 84 -3.25 1.40 40.80
N VAL A 85 -4.12 0.39 40.77
CA VAL A 85 -3.71 -0.99 40.48
C VAL A 85 -3.05 -1.09 39.09
N MET A 86 -3.61 -0.43 38.09
CA MET A 86 -3.00 -0.42 36.73
C MET A 86 -1.63 0.28 36.70
N LYS A 87 -1.43 1.33 37.53
CA LYS A 87 -0.12 1.99 37.64
C LYS A 87 0.91 1.12 38.35
N GLU A 88 0.49 0.37 39.40
CA GLU A 88 1.36 -0.52 40.18
C GLU A 88 1.86 -1.72 39.37
N PHE A 89 0.98 -2.37 38.64
CA PHE A 89 1.31 -3.59 37.84
C PHE A 89 1.76 -3.29 36.42
N GLY A 90 1.72 -2.05 35.97
CA GLY A 90 2.02 -1.62 34.60
C GLY A 90 0.79 -1.56 33.70
N SER A 91 0.87 -0.71 32.68
CA SER A 91 -0.21 -0.56 31.72
C SER A 91 -0.30 -1.77 30.78
N PRO A 92 -1.49 -2.35 30.55
CA PRO A 92 -1.69 -3.39 29.53
C PRO A 92 -1.32 -2.90 28.11
N LEU A 93 -1.29 -1.56 27.93
CA LEU A 93 -0.89 -0.93 26.66
C LEU A 93 0.62 -1.10 26.37
N ALA A 94 1.45 -1.39 27.37
CA ALA A 94 2.88 -1.64 27.14
C ALA A 94 3.12 -2.89 26.29
N GLY A 95 2.19 -3.84 26.28
CA GLY A 95 2.23 -5.04 25.44
C GLY A 95 1.88 -4.79 23.96
N CYS A 96 1.12 -3.74 23.65
CA CYS A 96 0.74 -3.41 22.26
C CYS A 96 1.64 -2.35 21.60
N LEU A 97 2.63 -1.80 22.33
CA LEU A 97 3.56 -0.80 21.80
C LEU A 97 4.27 -1.26 20.51
N PRO A 98 4.75 -2.52 20.37
CA PRO A 98 5.32 -2.99 19.12
C PRO A 98 4.33 -2.94 17.96
N LEU A 99 3.05 -3.21 18.21
CA LEU A 99 2.02 -3.15 17.18
C LEU A 99 1.84 -1.72 16.65
N LEU A 100 1.85 -0.72 17.54
CA LEU A 100 1.73 0.69 17.14
C LEU A 100 2.91 1.16 16.27
N VAL A 101 4.13 0.68 16.55
CA VAL A 101 5.31 0.99 15.73
C VAL A 101 5.32 0.16 14.45
N GLN A 102 4.87 -1.09 14.52
CA GLN A 102 4.85 -2.01 13.38
C GLN A 102 3.84 -1.60 12.31
N MET A 103 2.68 -1.01 12.70
CA MET A 103 1.62 -0.68 11.74
C MET A 103 2.05 0.31 10.65
N PRO A 104 2.70 1.46 10.97
CA PRO A 104 3.21 2.36 9.93
C PRO A 104 4.20 1.69 8.99
N ILE A 105 5.08 0.83 9.52
CA ILE A 105 6.08 0.08 8.73
C ILE A 105 5.38 -0.93 7.82
N LEU A 106 4.38 -1.64 8.34
CA LEU A 106 3.58 -2.58 7.56
C LEU A 106 2.85 -1.87 6.42
N PHE A 107 2.21 -0.73 6.68
CA PHE A 107 1.55 0.05 5.63
C PHE A 107 2.54 0.60 4.60
N ALA A 108 3.73 1.02 5.02
CA ALA A 108 4.78 1.44 4.09
C ALA A 108 5.26 0.28 3.22
N LEU A 109 5.46 -0.91 3.80
CA LEU A 109 5.80 -2.11 3.06
C LEU A 109 4.70 -2.49 2.05
N PHE A 110 3.43 -2.44 2.45
CA PHE A 110 2.31 -2.65 1.53
C PHE A 110 2.29 -1.64 0.39
N ALA A 111 2.56 -0.36 0.67
CA ALA A 111 2.63 0.68 -0.35
C ALA A 111 3.77 0.40 -1.34
N THR A 112 4.95 0.00 -0.85
CA THR A 112 6.10 -0.39 -1.68
C THR A 112 5.77 -1.59 -2.57
N LEU A 113 5.17 -2.65 -2.02
CA LEU A 113 4.86 -3.87 -2.77
C LEU A 113 3.68 -3.71 -3.74
N ARG A 114 2.83 -2.69 -3.57
CA ARG A 114 1.75 -2.35 -4.50
C ARG A 114 2.16 -1.36 -5.59
N GLY A 115 3.37 -0.84 -5.52
CA GLY A 115 3.95 0.04 -6.50
C GLY A 115 4.95 -0.69 -7.39
N SER A 116 5.52 0.05 -8.34
CA SER A 116 6.68 -0.42 -9.10
C SER A 116 7.86 -0.67 -8.13
N PRO A 117 8.67 -1.72 -8.31
CA PRO A 117 8.67 -2.63 -9.46
C PRO A 117 7.70 -3.83 -9.36
N PHE A 118 7.05 -4.07 -8.22
CA PHE A 118 6.33 -5.32 -7.93
C PHE A 118 4.94 -5.39 -8.55
N ALA A 119 4.27 -4.26 -8.71
CA ALA A 119 2.93 -4.18 -9.27
C ALA A 119 2.85 -3.17 -10.40
N ASP A 120 1.84 -3.33 -11.25
CA ASP A 120 1.49 -2.32 -12.24
C ASP A 120 1.02 -1.05 -11.52
N VAL A 121 1.41 0.11 -12.01
CA VAL A 121 1.06 1.40 -11.41
C VAL A 121 -0.10 2.03 -12.17
N PRO A 122 -1.29 2.14 -11.54
CA PRO A 122 -2.45 2.76 -12.15
C PRO A 122 -2.46 4.27 -11.93
N TYR A 123 -2.70 5.02 -12.99
CA TYR A 123 -3.05 6.44 -12.96
C TYR A 123 -4.53 6.58 -13.28
N THR A 124 -5.34 6.83 -12.28
CA THR A 124 -6.80 6.93 -12.41
C THR A 124 -7.24 8.37 -12.60
N LEU A 125 -7.98 8.62 -13.67
CA LEU A 125 -8.54 9.92 -14.01
C LEU A 125 -10.07 9.83 -13.98
N ASN A 126 -10.68 10.52 -13.02
CA ASN A 126 -12.14 10.62 -12.92
C ASN A 126 -12.61 11.81 -13.78
N MET A 127 -13.19 11.50 -14.93
CA MET A 127 -13.64 12.45 -15.91
C MET A 127 -15.12 12.78 -15.69
N LYS A 128 -15.47 14.04 -15.91
CA LYS A 128 -16.86 14.50 -15.94
C LYS A 128 -17.14 15.16 -17.28
N VAL A 129 -17.95 14.51 -18.10
CA VAL A 129 -18.38 15.06 -19.37
C VAL A 129 -19.69 15.82 -19.19
N LEU A 130 -19.69 17.06 -19.58
CA LEU A 130 -20.82 17.98 -19.46
C LEU A 130 -21.45 18.26 -20.83
N PRO A 131 -22.76 18.53 -20.89
CA PRO A 131 -23.37 19.07 -22.09
C PRO A 131 -22.71 20.39 -22.53
N ALA A 132 -22.78 20.72 -23.83
CA ALA A 132 -22.10 21.88 -24.40
C ALA A 132 -22.52 23.22 -23.77
N ASP A 133 -23.77 23.33 -23.32
CA ASP A 133 -24.30 24.51 -22.64
C ASP A 133 -23.73 24.74 -21.25
N GLN A 134 -23.33 23.65 -20.57
CA GLN A 134 -22.79 23.71 -19.21
C GLN A 134 -21.27 23.86 -19.18
N ILE A 135 -20.56 23.33 -20.17
CA ILE A 135 -19.09 23.37 -20.18
C ILE A 135 -18.58 24.82 -20.40
N ALA A 136 -19.30 25.64 -21.13
CA ALA A 136 -18.92 27.05 -21.38
C ALA A 136 -18.78 27.89 -20.09
N ALA A 137 -19.46 27.51 -19.01
CA ALA A 137 -19.40 28.17 -17.72
C ALA A 137 -18.32 27.60 -16.78
N VAL A 138 -17.58 26.54 -17.19
CA VAL A 138 -16.62 25.85 -16.34
C VAL A 138 -15.20 26.36 -16.64
N GLU A 139 -14.56 26.93 -15.64
CA GLU A 139 -13.13 27.26 -15.73
C GLU A 139 -12.28 25.98 -15.75
N PRO A 140 -11.35 25.84 -16.71
CA PRO A 140 -10.41 24.73 -16.74
C PRO A 140 -9.50 24.74 -15.50
N LYS A 141 -9.49 23.65 -14.74
CA LYS A 141 -8.55 23.46 -13.62
C LYS A 141 -7.59 22.34 -13.96
N PRO A 142 -6.30 22.62 -14.14
CA PRO A 142 -5.30 21.57 -14.41
C PRO A 142 -5.37 20.48 -13.35
N PHE A 143 -5.28 19.25 -13.80
CA PHE A 143 -5.23 18.06 -12.93
C PHE A 143 -3.83 17.47 -13.00
N ASN A 144 -3.28 17.15 -11.84
CA ASN A 144 -2.07 16.37 -11.69
C ASN A 144 -2.34 15.21 -10.70
N SER A 145 -1.94 14.02 -11.08
CA SER A 145 -1.99 12.85 -10.18
C SER A 145 -0.93 12.95 -9.08
N ALA A 146 -0.99 12.04 -8.12
CA ALA A 146 0.17 11.78 -7.26
C ALA A 146 1.36 11.30 -8.11
N SER A 147 2.58 11.61 -7.66
CA SER A 147 3.80 11.09 -8.25
C SER A 147 4.01 9.66 -7.81
N HIS A 148 4.29 8.77 -8.77
CA HIS A 148 4.67 7.38 -8.50
C HIS A 148 6.06 7.11 -9.05
N SER A 149 6.91 6.45 -8.26
CA SER A 149 8.21 5.96 -8.73
C SER A 149 8.00 4.77 -9.65
N ILE A 150 8.41 4.90 -10.91
CA ILE A 150 8.36 3.83 -11.92
C ILE A 150 9.76 3.30 -12.12
N PHE A 151 9.95 2.02 -11.87
CA PHE A 151 11.22 1.34 -12.14
C PHE A 151 11.31 1.05 -13.64
N ILE A 152 12.31 1.64 -14.28
CA ILE A 152 12.64 1.50 -15.70
C ILE A 152 13.86 0.61 -15.92
N GLY A 153 14.59 0.31 -14.85
CA GLY A 153 15.73 -0.59 -14.77
C GLY A 153 15.70 -1.36 -13.45
N GLU A 154 16.72 -2.17 -13.21
CA GLU A 154 16.79 -3.01 -12.00
C GLU A 154 16.88 -2.18 -10.71
N THR A 155 17.60 -1.06 -10.76
CA THR A 155 17.75 -0.09 -9.67
C THR A 155 17.36 1.32 -10.10
N ASP A 156 17.14 1.54 -11.38
CA ASP A 156 16.81 2.85 -11.92
C ASP A 156 15.30 3.09 -11.90
N HIS A 157 14.90 4.19 -11.29
CA HIS A 157 13.51 4.58 -11.21
C HIS A 157 13.32 6.09 -11.41
N VAL A 158 12.19 6.45 -12.00
CA VAL A 158 11.83 7.85 -12.26
C VAL A 158 10.47 8.17 -11.65
N PRO A 159 10.30 9.35 -11.01
CA PRO A 159 9.00 9.79 -10.53
C PRO A 159 8.15 10.27 -11.71
N VAL A 160 7.02 9.60 -11.96
CA VAL A 160 6.10 9.92 -13.05
C VAL A 160 4.80 10.48 -12.50
N ILE A 161 4.26 11.48 -13.19
CA ILE A 161 3.00 12.19 -12.88
C ILE A 161 2.15 12.16 -14.14
N ALA A 162 0.85 11.87 -13.98
CA ALA A 162 -0.12 12.05 -15.05
C ALA A 162 -0.77 13.43 -14.91
N SER A 163 -0.78 14.20 -15.98
CA SER A 163 -1.37 15.54 -15.99
C SER A 163 -2.37 15.71 -17.13
N LEU A 164 -3.42 16.50 -16.85
CA LEU A 164 -4.39 16.99 -17.82
C LEU A 164 -4.43 18.51 -17.71
N PRO A 165 -3.86 19.25 -18.67
CA PRO A 165 -3.78 20.73 -18.60
C PRO A 165 -5.15 21.41 -18.56
N ARG A 166 -6.14 20.85 -19.25
CA ARG A 166 -7.53 21.35 -19.23
C ARG A 166 -8.37 20.82 -18.08
N GLY A 167 -7.79 19.90 -17.26
CA GLY A 167 -8.47 19.26 -16.14
C GLY A 167 -9.36 18.09 -16.58
N THR A 168 -10.14 17.59 -15.62
CA THR A 168 -10.97 16.37 -15.79
C THR A 168 -12.41 16.66 -16.22
N LYS A 169 -12.77 17.93 -16.50
CA LYS A 169 -14.09 18.32 -17.02
C LYS A 169 -13.99 18.62 -18.51
N MET A 170 -14.83 17.99 -19.30
CA MET A 170 -14.85 18.11 -20.76
C MET A 170 -16.27 18.32 -21.26
N GLY A 171 -16.42 18.98 -22.41
CA GLY A 171 -17.68 18.99 -23.16
C GLY A 171 -17.84 17.77 -24.04
N VAL A 172 -19.07 17.41 -24.40
CA VAL A 172 -19.34 16.39 -25.40
C VAL A 172 -18.69 16.79 -26.72
N GLY A 173 -17.90 15.90 -27.33
CA GLY A 173 -17.13 16.14 -28.55
C GLY A 173 -15.70 16.65 -28.32
N ASP A 174 -15.35 17.03 -27.10
CA ASP A 174 -13.99 17.48 -26.78
C ASP A 174 -13.01 16.29 -26.74
N SER A 175 -11.74 16.59 -27.00
CA SER A 175 -10.63 15.65 -26.84
C SER A 175 -9.52 16.27 -25.98
N ALA A 176 -8.88 15.46 -25.13
CA ALA A 176 -7.76 15.85 -24.31
C ALA A 176 -6.76 14.71 -24.20
N SER A 177 -5.47 15.01 -24.38
CA SER A 177 -4.39 14.02 -24.17
C SER A 177 -3.89 14.08 -22.74
N VAL A 178 -3.74 12.92 -22.14
CA VAL A 178 -3.12 12.77 -20.82
C VAL A 178 -1.60 12.77 -21.01
N ASN A 179 -0.92 13.70 -20.35
CA ASN A 179 0.52 13.81 -20.40
C ASN A 179 1.13 13.05 -19.20
N LEU A 180 1.87 11.99 -19.48
CA LEU A 180 2.74 11.35 -18.48
C LEU A 180 4.11 12.01 -18.57
N HIS A 181 4.57 12.58 -17.46
CA HIS A 181 5.85 13.27 -17.40
C HIS A 181 6.57 13.02 -16.08
N THR A 182 7.87 13.16 -16.09
CA THR A 182 8.70 13.09 -14.89
C THR A 182 8.57 14.38 -14.06
N LYS A 183 9.05 14.37 -12.83
CA LYS A 183 8.95 15.53 -11.93
C LYS A 183 9.70 16.78 -12.46
N ASP A 184 10.72 16.58 -13.27
CA ASP A 184 11.50 17.62 -13.97
C ASP A 184 10.87 18.05 -15.32
N GLY A 185 9.71 17.51 -15.67
CA GLY A 185 8.92 17.93 -16.84
C GLY A 185 9.23 17.21 -18.14
N ARG A 186 10.14 16.24 -18.16
CA ARG A 186 10.40 15.42 -19.37
C ARG A 186 9.21 14.51 -19.64
N ALA A 187 8.82 14.35 -20.90
CA ALA A 187 7.80 13.39 -21.26
C ALA A 187 8.27 11.96 -20.93
N PHE A 188 7.37 11.14 -20.41
CA PHE A 188 7.71 9.75 -20.06
C PHE A 188 8.00 8.93 -21.32
N SER A 189 7.37 9.24 -22.44
CA SER A 189 7.70 8.67 -23.77
C SER A 189 9.17 8.85 -24.14
N ASP A 190 9.75 10.03 -23.83
CA ASP A 190 11.15 10.33 -24.15
C ASP A 190 12.09 9.51 -23.27
N VAL A 191 11.72 9.31 -21.99
CA VAL A 191 12.45 8.41 -21.10
C VAL A 191 12.42 6.98 -21.62
N LEU A 192 11.27 6.53 -22.11
CA LEU A 192 11.14 5.17 -22.66
C LEU A 192 12.00 4.95 -23.90
N THR A 193 12.18 5.96 -24.77
CA THR A 193 13.01 5.82 -25.97
C THR A 193 14.49 5.58 -25.70
N GLU A 194 14.97 5.94 -24.49
CA GLU A 194 16.33 5.71 -24.04
C GLU A 194 16.58 4.28 -23.54
N LEU A 195 15.51 3.48 -23.38
CA LEU A 195 15.59 2.11 -22.86
C LEU A 195 15.78 1.08 -23.99
N GLU A 196 16.45 -0.02 -23.68
CA GLU A 196 16.61 -1.15 -24.61
C GLU A 196 15.29 -1.78 -25.03
N ASN A 197 14.29 -1.78 -24.14
CA ASN A 197 12.98 -2.40 -24.33
C ASN A 197 11.84 -1.44 -23.95
N PRO A 198 11.59 -0.37 -24.72
CA PRO A 198 10.60 0.66 -24.37
C PRO A 198 9.18 0.10 -24.24
N GLY A 199 8.79 -0.88 -25.05
CA GLY A 199 7.45 -1.48 -25.05
C GLY A 199 7.08 -2.17 -23.73
N LYS A 200 8.07 -2.59 -22.93
CA LYS A 200 7.82 -3.23 -21.62
C LYS A 200 7.15 -2.30 -20.62
N PHE A 201 7.38 -1.01 -20.73
CA PHE A 201 6.90 0.02 -19.80
C PHE A 201 5.86 0.95 -20.43
N SER A 202 5.42 0.64 -21.65
CA SER A 202 4.41 1.44 -22.34
C SER A 202 3.10 1.42 -21.53
N PRO A 203 2.47 2.58 -21.30
CA PRO A 203 1.21 2.67 -20.60
C PRO A 203 0.10 1.94 -21.34
N ALA A 204 -0.65 1.08 -20.65
CA ALA A 204 -1.88 0.50 -21.17
C ALA A 204 -3.05 1.38 -20.76
N TRP A 205 -3.85 1.82 -21.72
CA TRP A 205 -4.99 2.70 -21.52
C TRP A 205 -6.29 1.91 -21.53
N SER A 206 -7.18 2.19 -20.59
CA SER A 206 -8.50 1.57 -20.54
C SER A 206 -9.53 2.50 -19.91
N VAL A 207 -10.79 2.31 -20.29
CA VAL A 207 -11.93 2.93 -19.60
C VAL A 207 -12.46 1.90 -18.61
N THR A 208 -12.40 2.23 -17.30
CA THR A 208 -12.85 1.33 -16.24
C THR A 208 -14.32 1.57 -15.86
N LYS A 209 -14.84 2.76 -16.20
CA LYS A 209 -16.24 3.14 -16.01
C LYS A 209 -16.66 4.14 -17.08
N GLY A 210 -17.85 3.98 -17.67
CA GLY A 210 -18.40 4.90 -18.66
C GLY A 210 -17.75 4.78 -20.03
N ASP A 211 -17.66 3.58 -20.56
CA ASP A 211 -17.18 3.25 -21.90
C ASP A 211 -18.10 3.76 -23.02
N ASP A 212 -19.34 4.05 -22.68
CA ASP A 212 -20.32 4.77 -23.50
C ASP A 212 -20.19 6.30 -23.45
N ILE A 213 -19.47 6.83 -22.43
CA ILE A 213 -19.29 8.25 -22.18
C ILE A 213 -17.99 8.79 -22.77
N VAL A 214 -16.89 8.04 -22.64
CA VAL A 214 -15.57 8.40 -23.17
C VAL A 214 -14.92 7.24 -23.90
N ARG A 215 -14.06 7.56 -24.83
CA ARG A 215 -13.14 6.63 -25.49
C ARG A 215 -11.71 7.07 -25.25
N VAL A 216 -10.80 6.15 -25.03
CA VAL A 216 -9.36 6.41 -24.89
C VAL A 216 -8.63 5.66 -25.99
N THR A 217 -7.63 6.29 -26.59
CA THR A 217 -6.73 5.70 -27.58
C THR A 217 -5.42 5.24 -26.92
N GLU A 218 -4.61 4.46 -27.66
CA GLU A 218 -3.35 3.92 -27.14
C GLU A 218 -2.31 5.00 -26.78
N ASP A 219 -2.44 6.19 -27.36
CA ASP A 219 -1.59 7.36 -27.06
C ASP A 219 -2.07 8.17 -25.86
N GLY A 220 -3.15 7.74 -25.18
CA GLY A 220 -3.71 8.42 -24.02
C GLY A 220 -4.61 9.62 -24.35
N THR A 221 -5.09 9.73 -25.60
CA THR A 221 -6.07 10.74 -25.96
C THR A 221 -7.47 10.29 -25.59
N ILE A 222 -8.15 11.07 -24.72
CA ILE A 222 -9.51 10.83 -24.27
C ILE A 222 -10.44 11.67 -25.11
N THR A 223 -11.47 11.06 -25.70
CA THR A 223 -12.54 11.72 -26.48
C THR A 223 -13.87 11.54 -25.76
N ALA A 224 -14.56 12.63 -25.48
CA ALA A 224 -15.89 12.64 -24.86
C ALA A 224 -16.98 12.37 -25.91
N ILE A 225 -17.80 11.33 -25.67
CA ILE A 225 -18.86 10.87 -26.59
C ILE A 225 -20.22 11.32 -26.09
N ALA A 226 -20.49 11.16 -24.80
CA ALA A 226 -21.76 11.48 -24.17
C ALA A 226 -21.56 12.17 -22.81
N ALA A 227 -22.58 12.88 -22.33
CA ALA A 227 -22.52 13.51 -21.00
C ALA A 227 -22.66 12.47 -19.90
N GLY A 228 -21.84 12.58 -18.84
CA GLY A 228 -21.85 11.66 -17.70
C GLY A 228 -20.49 11.60 -16.98
N ASP A 229 -20.38 10.66 -16.04
CA ASP A 229 -19.15 10.42 -15.28
C ASP A 229 -18.43 9.17 -15.82
N ALA A 230 -17.16 9.32 -16.15
CA ALA A 230 -16.32 8.25 -16.66
C ALA A 230 -15.02 8.16 -15.86
N THR A 231 -14.38 6.99 -15.89
CA THR A 231 -13.07 6.78 -15.29
C THR A 231 -12.14 6.14 -16.31
N VAL A 232 -11.06 6.84 -16.60
CA VAL A 232 -9.98 6.36 -17.48
C VAL A 232 -8.78 6.00 -16.62
N GLU A 233 -8.14 4.89 -16.94
CA GLU A 233 -6.95 4.40 -16.26
C GLU A 233 -5.81 4.22 -17.25
N ALA A 234 -4.66 4.81 -16.92
CA ALA A 234 -3.38 4.47 -17.54
C ALA A 234 -2.62 3.54 -16.60
N LYS A 235 -2.27 2.37 -17.04
CA LYS A 235 -1.54 1.38 -16.24
C LYS A 235 -0.14 1.18 -16.80
N ILE A 236 0.89 1.56 -16.04
CA ILE A 236 2.29 1.32 -16.39
C ILE A 236 2.71 -0.01 -15.77
N PRO A 237 3.17 -0.99 -16.58
CA PRO A 237 3.57 -2.31 -16.09
C PRO A 237 4.73 -2.23 -15.11
N GLY A 238 4.66 -2.99 -14.02
CA GLY A 238 5.75 -3.13 -13.06
C GLY A 238 6.84 -4.06 -13.59
N LEU A 239 8.11 -3.71 -13.39
CA LEU A 239 9.28 -4.47 -13.85
C LEU A 239 9.26 -5.93 -13.40
N ALA A 240 8.90 -6.18 -12.15
CA ALA A 240 8.87 -7.47 -11.48
C ALA A 240 7.44 -7.98 -11.19
N ALA A 241 6.41 -7.32 -11.72
CA ALA A 241 5.01 -7.69 -11.44
C ALA A 241 4.69 -9.15 -11.80
N ARG A 242 5.39 -9.69 -12.80
CA ARG A 242 5.27 -11.09 -13.25
C ARG A 242 6.45 -11.97 -12.82
N SER A 243 7.37 -11.46 -12.00
CA SER A 243 8.50 -12.24 -11.50
C SER A 243 8.05 -13.16 -10.37
N GLY A 244 8.42 -14.43 -10.46
CA GLY A 244 8.13 -15.44 -9.44
C GLY A 244 9.20 -15.53 -8.37
N PHE A 245 8.84 -16.10 -7.22
CA PHE A 245 9.76 -16.43 -6.16
C PHE A 245 9.31 -17.70 -5.42
N LEU A 246 10.14 -18.74 -5.41
CA LEU A 246 9.82 -20.06 -4.87
C LEU A 246 8.53 -20.63 -5.50
N PHE A 247 7.49 -20.82 -4.69
CA PHE A 247 6.17 -21.31 -5.14
C PHE A 247 5.22 -20.18 -5.58
N ILE A 248 5.60 -18.92 -5.40
CA ILE A 248 4.81 -17.76 -5.83
C ILE A 248 5.13 -17.50 -7.31
N LYS A 249 4.12 -17.59 -8.19
CA LYS A 249 4.30 -17.40 -9.63
C LYS A 249 4.53 -15.96 -10.04
N ALA A 250 3.89 -15.01 -9.34
CA ALA A 250 4.04 -13.59 -9.61
C ALA A 250 3.92 -12.78 -8.30
N LEU A 251 4.98 -12.04 -7.96
CA LEU A 251 5.05 -11.25 -6.73
C LEU A 251 4.03 -10.09 -6.70
N GLY A 252 3.64 -9.60 -7.88
CA GLY A 252 2.69 -8.50 -8.01
C GLY A 252 1.21 -8.91 -8.05
N GLN A 253 0.90 -10.20 -8.11
CA GLN A 253 -0.49 -10.67 -8.04
C GLN A 253 -0.98 -10.70 -6.60
N VAL A 254 -1.97 -9.86 -6.30
CA VAL A 254 -2.62 -9.79 -4.99
C VAL A 254 -4.10 -10.17 -5.13
N GLY A 255 -4.57 -11.06 -4.25
CA GLY A 255 -5.97 -11.49 -4.22
C GLY A 255 -6.16 -12.99 -4.42
N PHE A 256 -7.27 -13.52 -3.88
CA PHE A 256 -7.63 -14.93 -4.03
C PHE A 256 -8.08 -15.30 -5.44
N TYR A 257 -8.48 -14.31 -6.25
CA TYR A 257 -8.88 -14.45 -7.64
C TYR A 257 -8.02 -13.56 -8.51
N ALA A 258 -7.39 -14.14 -9.51
CA ALA A 258 -6.63 -13.44 -10.53
C ALA A 258 -6.97 -14.06 -11.90
N ASP A 259 -7.22 -13.24 -12.91
CA ASP A 259 -7.53 -13.68 -14.28
C ASP A 259 -8.68 -14.70 -14.38
N GLY A 260 -9.71 -14.58 -13.51
CA GLY A 260 -10.87 -15.46 -13.47
C GLY A 260 -10.65 -16.83 -12.80
N ALA A 261 -9.47 -17.07 -12.24
CA ALA A 261 -9.13 -18.30 -11.54
C ALA A 261 -8.71 -18.06 -10.08
N VAL A 262 -8.76 -19.13 -9.27
CA VAL A 262 -8.30 -19.10 -7.89
C VAL A 262 -6.77 -19.02 -7.87
N ASN A 263 -6.23 -18.02 -7.17
CA ASN A 263 -4.80 -17.89 -6.93
C ASN A 263 -4.36 -18.83 -5.80
N TRP A 264 -3.97 -20.04 -6.18
CA TRP A 264 -3.55 -21.07 -5.24
C TRP A 264 -2.30 -20.69 -4.44
N ASP A 265 -1.41 -19.86 -4.98
CA ASP A 265 -0.19 -19.41 -4.32
C ASP A 265 -0.54 -18.61 -3.05
N ILE A 266 -1.53 -17.71 -3.15
CA ILE A 266 -2.04 -16.94 -2.00
C ILE A 266 -2.84 -17.83 -1.06
N ALA A 267 -3.65 -18.75 -1.59
CA ALA A 267 -4.41 -19.69 -0.77
C ALA A 267 -3.47 -20.57 0.10
N ILE A 268 -2.37 -21.08 -0.46
CA ILE A 268 -1.36 -21.87 0.25
C ILE A 268 -0.64 -21.00 1.30
N LEU A 269 -0.28 -19.76 0.95
CA LEU A 269 0.42 -18.84 1.86
C LEU A 269 -0.47 -18.48 3.06
N VAL A 270 -1.72 -18.11 2.82
CA VAL A 270 -2.67 -17.75 3.89
C VAL A 270 -3.06 -18.97 4.70
N GLY A 271 -3.31 -20.12 4.06
CA GLY A 271 -3.61 -21.39 4.71
C GLY A 271 -2.45 -21.89 5.56
N GLY A 272 -1.22 -21.83 5.04
CA GLY A 272 0.00 -22.20 5.77
C GLY A 272 0.25 -21.30 6.98
N PHE A 273 0.03 -19.98 6.83
CA PHE A 273 0.13 -19.03 7.94
C PHE A 273 -0.93 -19.31 9.01
N GLY A 274 -2.18 -19.54 8.61
CA GLY A 274 -3.27 -19.88 9.51
C GLY A 274 -3.01 -21.20 10.26
N LEU A 275 -2.52 -22.23 9.57
CA LEU A 275 -2.15 -23.51 10.16
C LEU A 275 -1.01 -23.32 11.16
N THR A 276 0.01 -22.54 10.84
CA THR A 276 1.13 -22.25 11.74
C THR A 276 0.65 -21.56 13.03
N LEU A 277 -0.23 -20.56 12.91
CA LEU A 277 -0.83 -19.89 14.07
C LEU A 277 -1.67 -20.85 14.91
N PHE A 278 -2.45 -21.72 14.26
CA PHE A 278 -3.27 -22.72 14.93
C PHE A 278 -2.42 -23.73 15.72
N LEU A 279 -1.36 -24.27 15.10
CA LEU A 279 -0.43 -25.18 15.76
C LEU A 279 0.31 -24.51 16.93
N LEU A 280 0.75 -23.26 16.77
CA LEU A 280 1.37 -22.51 17.86
C LEU A 280 0.37 -22.25 19.00
N SER A 281 -0.90 -22.02 18.70
CA SER A 281 -1.96 -21.88 19.70
C SER A 281 -2.17 -23.17 20.50
N LEU A 282 -2.15 -24.35 19.82
CA LEU A 282 -2.27 -25.66 20.48
C LEU A 282 -1.08 -25.98 21.42
N ILE A 283 0.13 -25.55 21.07
CA ILE A 283 1.32 -25.75 21.90
C ILE A 283 1.29 -24.86 23.17
N HIS A 284 0.51 -23.77 23.16
CA HIS A 284 0.40 -22.80 24.26
C HIS A 284 -0.82 -23.03 25.17
N ILE A 285 -1.65 -24.04 24.89
CA ILE A 285 -2.73 -24.52 25.77
C ILE A 285 -2.19 -25.64 26.65
#